data_11f5c2a8c45c22bb7a9830ee8c021f0f
#
_entry.id   11f5c2a8c45c22bb7a9830ee8c021f0f
#
_cell.length_a   1.000
_cell.length_b   1.000
_cell.length_c   1.000
_cell.angle_alpha   90.00
_cell.angle_beta   90.00
_cell.angle_gamma   90.00
#
_symmetry.space_group_name_H-M   'P 1'
#
loop_
_entity.id
_entity.type
_entity.pdbx_description
1 polymer ?
#
loop_
_entity_poly.entity_id
_entity_poly.type
_entity_poly.pdbx_seq_one_letter_code
_entity_poly.pdbx_strand_id
1 'polypeptide(L)'
;MHRFLATAGLLSLGLAPGVSWAETISLTLRNGDSLHGELIERNPENGTTVLNHPQLGRLVLTAEQLKTAASEPLWTSSVSSGVIGNEKDGDSSVSISFTGSTRYKDEQQKLSLSGSFNASKSKDSGEALSIDTEKGSAELRYDKPFGNNLDWFALSNYQYNGTNDSGVNTVLGNVGVAFPMIKSNTTDFTVSIGPSMQWSGGGVTCASDRFCGNTYGGATLTADLGWKPSPTLRFGLQNQFTALMATNVQPANTVTAEVRYYPAVNSKLFTTLRIQSIYQSMSVPQVNNTISAQVGADF
;
A
#
# COMPACT_ATOMS: atom_id res chain seq x y z
N MET A 1 -13.24 -35.10 3.07
CA MET A 1 -14.26 -34.04 3.22
C MET A 1 -14.01 -33.31 4.54
N HIS A 2 -13.16 -32.29 4.56
CA HIS A 2 -12.97 -31.43 5.73
C HIS A 2 -13.38 -30.03 5.31
N ARG A 3 -14.53 -29.57 5.86
CA ARG A 3 -15.04 -28.22 5.69
C ARG A 3 -14.25 -27.30 6.63
N PHE A 4 -13.36 -26.50 6.07
CA PHE A 4 -12.83 -25.33 6.77
C PHE A 4 -13.85 -24.19 6.66
N LEU A 5 -14.56 -23.93 7.74
CA LEU A 5 -15.33 -22.70 7.94
C LEU A 5 -14.34 -21.55 8.20
N ALA A 6 -14.12 -20.71 7.19
CA ALA A 6 -13.47 -19.43 7.39
C ALA A 6 -14.47 -18.50 8.08
N THR A 7 -14.36 -18.38 9.37
CA THR A 7 -15.09 -17.39 10.18
C THR A 7 -14.50 -16.01 9.91
N ALA A 8 -15.17 -15.22 9.10
CA ALA A 8 -14.87 -13.79 8.95
C ALA A 8 -15.25 -13.10 10.27
N GLY A 9 -14.25 -12.85 11.12
CA GLY A 9 -14.40 -12.04 12.30
C GLY A 9 -14.63 -10.59 11.91
N LEU A 10 -15.89 -10.12 11.98
CA LEU A 10 -16.22 -8.70 11.99
C LEU A 10 -15.68 -8.12 13.30
N LEU A 11 -14.56 -7.38 13.22
CA LEU A 11 -14.16 -6.48 14.29
C LEU A 11 -15.16 -5.32 14.33
N SER A 12 -16.10 -5.37 15.24
CA SER A 12 -16.92 -4.23 15.64
C SER A 12 -16.05 -3.26 16.43
N LEU A 13 -15.44 -2.29 15.73
CA LEU A 13 -14.84 -1.11 16.34
C LEU A 13 -15.97 -0.27 16.92
N GLY A 14 -16.16 -0.38 18.23
CA GLY A 14 -17.03 0.51 19.01
C GLY A 14 -16.50 1.94 18.88
N LEU A 15 -17.26 2.79 18.20
CA LEU A 15 -17.08 4.24 18.17
C LEU A 15 -17.36 4.79 19.59
N ALA A 16 -16.30 4.97 20.38
CA ALA A 16 -16.38 5.78 21.59
C ALA A 16 -16.47 7.26 21.20
N PRO A 17 -17.40 8.04 21.75
CA PRO A 17 -17.55 9.45 21.40
C PRO A 17 -16.41 10.27 21.99
N GLY A 18 -15.73 11.00 21.12
CA GLY A 18 -15.12 12.31 21.33
C GLY A 18 -14.20 12.49 22.55
N VAL A 19 -13.02 11.90 22.52
CA VAL A 19 -11.87 12.50 23.20
C VAL A 19 -11.11 13.30 22.14
N SER A 20 -11.24 14.64 22.19
CA SER A 20 -10.39 15.57 21.47
C SER A 20 -8.96 15.39 22.01
N TRP A 21 -8.18 14.56 21.35
CA TRP A 21 -6.76 14.46 21.63
C TRP A 21 -6.12 15.73 21.07
N ALA A 22 -5.63 16.58 21.97
CA ALA A 22 -4.84 17.72 21.56
C ALA A 22 -3.63 17.23 20.78
N GLU A 23 -3.46 17.75 19.57
CA GLU A 23 -2.40 17.32 18.66
C GLU A 23 -1.03 17.75 19.17
N THR A 24 -0.22 16.81 19.62
CA THR A 24 1.18 17.09 19.98
C THR A 24 2.00 17.23 18.69
N ILE A 25 2.55 18.42 18.45
CA ILE A 25 3.36 18.72 17.28
C ILE A 25 4.81 19.05 17.64
N SER A 26 5.70 18.89 16.67
CA SER A 26 7.09 19.36 16.73
C SER A 26 7.29 20.47 15.72
N LEU A 27 7.72 21.63 16.16
CA LEU A 27 8.05 22.79 15.33
C LEU A 27 9.55 23.03 15.35
N THR A 28 10.16 23.18 14.19
CA THR A 28 11.57 23.55 14.08
C THR A 28 11.70 25.07 13.90
N LEU A 29 12.49 25.70 14.75
CA LEU A 29 12.82 27.12 14.65
C LEU A 29 13.88 27.36 13.56
N ARG A 30 14.03 28.61 13.10
CA ARG A 30 15.04 28.96 12.09
C ARG A 30 16.49 28.74 12.57
N ASN A 31 16.74 28.82 13.87
CA ASN A 31 18.05 28.51 14.47
C ASN A 31 18.36 26.99 14.52
N GLY A 32 17.41 26.17 14.15
CA GLY A 32 17.54 24.70 14.15
C GLY A 32 17.01 24.00 15.40
N ASP A 33 16.62 24.77 16.45
CA ASP A 33 16.01 24.18 17.64
C ASP A 33 14.62 23.59 17.34
N SER A 34 14.25 22.57 18.08
CA SER A 34 12.93 21.95 17.98
C SER A 34 12.12 22.17 19.24
N LEU A 35 10.90 22.66 19.06
CA LEU A 35 9.90 22.81 20.12
C LEU A 35 8.86 21.72 20.00
N HIS A 36 8.59 21.01 21.10
CA HIS A 36 7.57 19.98 21.18
C HIS A 36 6.45 20.45 22.11
N GLY A 37 5.20 20.32 21.68
CA GLY A 37 4.08 20.73 22.52
C GLY A 37 2.75 20.49 21.86
N GLU A 38 1.71 20.83 22.58
CA GLU A 38 0.33 20.72 22.15
C GLU A 38 -0.05 21.91 21.26
N LEU A 39 -0.54 21.66 20.05
CA LEU A 39 -1.02 22.72 19.16
C LEU A 39 -2.35 23.26 19.71
N ILE A 40 -2.37 24.55 20.09
CA ILE A 40 -3.59 25.23 20.52
C ILE A 40 -4.30 25.87 19.32
N GLU A 41 -3.53 26.58 18.47
CA GLU A 41 -4.10 27.35 17.36
C GLU A 41 -3.07 27.53 16.24
N ARG A 42 -3.52 27.47 15.00
CA ARG A 42 -2.74 27.88 13.84
C ARG A 42 -3.59 28.83 12.99
N ASN A 43 -3.12 30.07 12.86
CA ASN A 43 -3.78 31.07 12.02
C ASN A 43 -3.05 31.18 10.68
N PRO A 44 -3.65 30.72 9.57
CA PRO A 44 -3.03 30.76 8.25
C PRO A 44 -2.93 32.17 7.67
N GLU A 45 -3.77 33.12 8.10
CA GLU A 45 -3.79 34.47 7.53
C GLU A 45 -2.59 35.31 7.99
N ASN A 46 -2.16 35.16 9.23
CA ASN A 46 -1.01 35.90 9.78
C ASN A 46 0.22 35.01 10.05
N GLY A 47 0.12 33.71 9.74
CA GLY A 47 1.21 32.74 9.91
C GLY A 47 1.59 32.46 11.38
N THR A 48 0.71 32.81 12.34
CA THR A 48 0.96 32.60 13.77
C THR A 48 0.59 31.18 14.18
N THR A 49 1.45 30.53 14.96
CA THR A 49 1.20 29.23 15.58
C THR A 49 1.31 29.34 17.09
N VAL A 50 0.28 28.90 17.80
CA VAL A 50 0.25 28.90 19.28
C VAL A 50 0.46 27.46 19.76
N LEU A 51 1.52 27.25 20.53
CA LEU A 51 1.94 25.96 21.07
C LEU A 51 1.93 26.01 22.59
N ASN A 52 1.41 24.99 23.27
CA ASN A 52 1.57 24.80 24.69
C ASN A 52 2.74 23.86 24.96
N HIS A 53 3.88 24.45 25.32
CA HIS A 53 5.10 23.68 25.61
C HIS A 53 5.09 23.19 27.06
N PRO A 54 5.45 21.92 27.35
CA PRO A 54 5.35 21.34 28.70
C PRO A 54 6.11 22.09 29.78
N GLN A 55 7.22 22.73 29.41
CA GLN A 55 8.09 23.46 30.37
C GLN A 55 8.01 24.98 30.23
N LEU A 56 7.72 25.51 29.03
CA LEU A 56 7.74 26.95 28.73
C LEU A 56 6.32 27.55 28.69
N GLY A 57 5.29 26.76 28.83
CA GLY A 57 3.89 27.17 28.74
C GLY A 57 3.48 27.61 27.34
N ARG A 58 2.53 28.54 27.24
CA ARG A 58 1.98 29.01 25.98
C ARG A 58 2.97 29.86 25.21
N LEU A 59 3.38 29.36 24.03
CA LEU A 59 4.27 30.04 23.10
C LEU A 59 3.51 30.52 21.88
N VAL A 60 3.71 31.76 21.47
CA VAL A 60 3.16 32.31 20.22
C VAL A 60 4.34 32.49 19.26
N LEU A 61 4.34 31.71 18.18
CA LEU A 61 5.40 31.67 17.18
C LEU A 61 4.91 32.31 15.89
N THR A 62 5.69 33.23 15.35
CA THR A 62 5.41 33.85 14.05
C THR A 62 6.02 33.02 12.92
N ALA A 63 5.50 33.17 11.69
CA ALA A 63 6.07 32.50 10.52
C ALA A 63 7.55 32.76 10.31
N GLU A 64 8.02 33.93 10.74
CA GLU A 64 9.44 34.33 10.66
C GLU A 64 10.34 33.56 11.63
N GLN A 65 9.81 33.11 12.76
CA GLN A 65 10.55 32.33 13.76
C GLN A 65 10.60 30.86 13.43
N LEU A 66 9.64 30.39 12.65
CA LEU A 66 9.57 29.00 12.22
C LEU A 66 10.47 28.78 11.00
N LYS A 67 11.21 27.69 11.02
CA LYS A 67 11.80 27.17 9.79
C LYS A 67 10.66 26.75 8.90
N THR A 68 10.51 27.41 7.75
CA THR A 68 9.54 26.98 6.75
C THR A 68 9.77 25.50 6.52
N ALA A 69 8.78 24.67 6.82
CA ALA A 69 8.86 23.26 6.48
C ALA A 69 9.24 23.20 4.99
N ALA A 70 10.35 22.55 4.67
CA ALA A 70 10.72 22.35 3.28
C ALA A 70 9.47 21.78 2.62
N SER A 71 8.95 22.44 1.58
CA SER A 71 7.79 21.94 0.85
C SER A 71 8.07 20.49 0.49
N GLU A 72 7.18 19.58 0.90
CA GLU A 72 7.33 18.17 0.51
C GLU A 72 7.56 18.14 -1.01
N PRO A 73 8.55 17.40 -1.49
CA PRO A 73 8.77 17.33 -2.93
C PRO A 73 7.48 16.83 -3.59
N LEU A 74 7.08 17.49 -4.67
CA LEU A 74 5.87 17.11 -5.43
C LEU A 74 5.96 15.66 -5.92
N TRP A 75 7.18 15.21 -6.23
CA TRP A 75 7.46 13.84 -6.63
C TRP A 75 8.28 13.12 -5.58
N THR A 76 7.86 11.92 -5.24
CA THR A 76 8.62 10.97 -4.42
C THR A 76 8.66 9.63 -5.12
N SER A 77 9.82 9.00 -5.18
CA SER A 77 10.01 7.70 -5.83
C SER A 77 10.77 6.75 -4.92
N SER A 78 10.48 5.47 -5.01
CA SER A 78 11.24 4.43 -4.35
C SER A 78 11.45 3.23 -5.26
N VAL A 79 12.60 2.60 -5.14
CA VAL A 79 12.94 1.38 -5.85
C VAL A 79 13.59 0.42 -4.87
N SER A 80 13.20 -0.84 -4.92
CA SER A 80 13.83 -1.91 -4.13
C SER A 80 13.98 -3.18 -4.94
N SER A 81 15.00 -3.96 -4.63
CA SER A 81 15.24 -5.26 -5.23
C SER A 81 15.77 -6.25 -4.19
N GLY A 82 15.51 -7.53 -4.40
CA GLY A 82 15.99 -8.62 -3.59
C GLY A 82 16.36 -9.82 -4.45
N VAL A 83 17.43 -10.50 -4.08
CA VAL A 83 17.87 -11.76 -4.69
C VAL A 83 18.14 -12.73 -3.56
N ILE A 84 17.55 -13.92 -3.65
CA ILE A 84 17.79 -15.02 -2.71
C ILE A 84 18.20 -16.22 -3.52
N GLY A 85 19.38 -16.78 -3.21
CA GLY A 85 19.86 -18.04 -3.75
C GLY A 85 19.95 -19.09 -2.65
N ASN A 86 19.60 -20.33 -2.95
CA ASN A 86 19.77 -21.47 -2.07
C ASN A 86 20.33 -22.65 -2.86
N GLU A 87 21.27 -23.38 -2.23
CA GLU A 87 21.83 -24.63 -2.75
C GLU A 87 21.89 -25.66 -1.62
N LYS A 88 21.35 -26.83 -1.86
CA LYS A 88 21.34 -27.93 -0.89
C LYS A 88 21.33 -29.27 -1.64
N ASP A 89 22.32 -30.13 -1.34
CA ASP A 89 22.42 -31.51 -1.84
C ASP A 89 22.33 -31.63 -3.39
N GLY A 90 22.77 -30.59 -4.12
CA GLY A 90 22.72 -30.51 -5.59
C GLY A 90 21.46 -29.89 -6.16
N ASP A 91 20.46 -29.61 -5.32
CA ASP A 91 19.28 -28.79 -5.68
C ASP A 91 19.61 -27.31 -5.51
N SER A 92 19.23 -26.49 -6.46
CA SER A 92 19.46 -25.04 -6.42
C SER A 92 18.20 -24.28 -6.71
N SER A 93 18.01 -23.13 -6.04
CA SER A 93 16.93 -22.19 -6.35
C SER A 93 17.43 -20.75 -6.35
N VAL A 94 16.85 -19.93 -7.22
CA VAL A 94 17.11 -18.49 -7.27
C VAL A 94 15.77 -17.77 -7.35
N SER A 95 15.56 -16.82 -6.46
CA SER A 95 14.41 -15.92 -6.44
C SER A 95 14.87 -14.48 -6.60
N ILE A 96 14.22 -13.74 -7.50
CA ILE A 96 14.47 -12.32 -7.74
C ILE A 96 13.16 -11.57 -7.48
N SER A 97 13.23 -10.49 -6.73
CA SER A 97 12.11 -9.58 -6.50
C SER A 97 12.50 -8.15 -6.82
N PHE A 98 11.58 -7.40 -7.40
CA PHE A 98 11.73 -6.00 -7.72
C PHE A 98 10.43 -5.26 -7.38
N THR A 99 10.55 -4.07 -6.78
CA THR A 99 9.40 -3.20 -6.51
C THR A 99 9.79 -1.75 -6.79
N GLY A 100 8.93 -1.03 -7.47
CA GLY A 100 9.09 0.39 -7.75
C GLY A 100 7.81 1.15 -7.46
N SER A 101 7.92 2.38 -6.99
CA SER A 101 6.78 3.27 -6.87
C SER A 101 7.21 4.72 -7.10
N THR A 102 6.28 5.49 -7.66
CA THR A 102 6.42 6.94 -7.76
C THR A 102 5.09 7.59 -7.42
N ARG A 103 5.14 8.73 -6.75
CA ARG A 103 3.97 9.49 -6.34
C ARG A 103 4.20 10.96 -6.63
N TYR A 104 3.25 11.55 -7.32
CA TYR A 104 3.04 12.98 -7.40
C TYR A 104 1.96 13.39 -6.41
N LYS A 105 2.18 14.43 -5.64
CA LYS A 105 1.19 14.99 -4.71
C LYS A 105 1.34 16.49 -4.63
N ASP A 106 0.24 17.19 -4.88
CA ASP A 106 0.08 18.61 -4.59
C ASP A 106 -1.17 18.82 -3.71
N GLU A 107 -1.59 20.07 -3.53
CA GLU A 107 -2.77 20.42 -2.71
C GLU A 107 -4.10 20.00 -3.36
N GLN A 108 -4.12 19.80 -4.67
CA GLN A 108 -5.33 19.56 -5.46
C GLN A 108 -5.48 18.13 -5.93
N GLN A 109 -4.39 17.35 -5.98
CA GLN A 109 -4.42 16.02 -6.56
C GLN A 109 -3.23 15.16 -6.10
N LYS A 110 -3.42 13.85 -6.23
CA LYS A 110 -2.38 12.86 -6.01
C LYS A 110 -2.42 11.83 -7.12
N LEU A 111 -1.29 11.55 -7.73
CA LEU A 111 -1.11 10.48 -8.71
C LEU A 111 -0.07 9.50 -8.15
N SER A 112 -0.37 8.23 -8.12
CA SER A 112 0.58 7.18 -7.71
C SER A 112 0.65 6.08 -8.75
N LEU A 113 1.86 5.67 -9.05
CA LEU A 113 2.17 4.51 -9.86
C LEU A 113 3.05 3.59 -9.05
N SER A 114 2.69 2.32 -8.96
CA SER A 114 3.51 1.30 -8.32
C SER A 114 3.55 0.04 -9.16
N GLY A 115 4.61 -0.74 -9.02
CA GLY A 115 4.75 -2.02 -9.68
C GLY A 115 5.66 -2.95 -8.89
N SER A 116 5.42 -4.24 -9.06
CA SER A 116 6.27 -5.29 -8.49
C SER A 116 6.43 -6.43 -9.48
N PHE A 117 7.57 -7.10 -9.38
CA PHE A 117 7.86 -8.32 -10.14
C PHE A 117 8.59 -9.30 -9.21
N ASN A 118 8.19 -10.58 -9.26
CA ASN A 118 8.82 -11.67 -8.56
C ASN A 118 8.96 -12.84 -9.52
N ALA A 119 10.16 -13.41 -9.59
CA ALA A 119 10.43 -14.64 -10.32
C ALA A 119 11.28 -15.57 -9.48
N SER A 120 10.96 -16.86 -9.49
CA SER A 120 11.81 -17.90 -8.91
C SER A 120 11.96 -19.06 -9.88
N LYS A 121 13.14 -19.62 -9.89
CA LYS A 121 13.48 -20.83 -10.64
C LYS A 121 14.18 -21.81 -9.72
N SER A 122 13.82 -23.07 -9.84
CA SER A 122 14.49 -24.17 -9.13
C SER A 122 15.06 -25.19 -10.11
N LYS A 123 16.05 -25.91 -9.67
CA LYS A 123 16.64 -27.04 -10.37
C LYS A 123 16.97 -28.12 -9.35
N ASP A 124 16.26 -29.22 -9.44
CA ASP A 124 16.57 -30.42 -8.66
C ASP A 124 17.71 -31.19 -9.30
N SER A 125 18.48 -31.92 -8.49
CA SER A 125 19.64 -32.68 -8.94
C SER A 125 19.25 -33.69 -10.03
N GLY A 126 19.83 -33.50 -11.22
CA GLY A 126 19.53 -34.34 -12.39
C GLY A 126 18.30 -33.96 -13.20
N GLU A 127 17.57 -32.92 -12.81
CA GLU A 127 16.39 -32.42 -13.52
C GLU A 127 16.67 -31.13 -14.32
N ALA A 128 15.73 -30.77 -15.20
CA ALA A 128 15.79 -29.52 -15.93
C ALA A 128 15.35 -28.37 -15.04
N LEU A 129 15.83 -27.15 -15.34
CA LEU A 129 15.42 -25.94 -14.68
C LEU A 129 13.89 -25.71 -14.81
N SER A 130 13.20 -25.56 -13.69
CA SER A 130 11.78 -25.24 -13.63
C SER A 130 11.50 -23.80 -13.22
N ILE A 131 10.37 -23.23 -13.63
CA ILE A 131 9.87 -21.93 -13.21
C ILE A 131 8.84 -22.16 -12.11
N ASP A 132 9.15 -21.77 -10.88
CA ASP A 132 8.26 -21.95 -9.72
C ASP A 132 7.33 -20.76 -9.53
N THR A 133 7.81 -19.57 -9.85
CA THR A 133 7.03 -18.33 -9.71
C THR A 133 7.43 -17.34 -10.80
N GLU A 134 6.43 -16.74 -11.41
CA GLU A 134 6.60 -15.60 -12.32
C GLU A 134 5.37 -14.70 -12.16
N LYS A 135 5.50 -13.66 -11.32
CA LYS A 135 4.40 -12.78 -10.94
C LYS A 135 4.77 -11.32 -11.09
N GLY A 136 3.83 -10.51 -11.54
CA GLY A 136 3.99 -9.07 -11.65
C GLY A 136 2.70 -8.34 -11.30
N SER A 137 2.84 -7.09 -10.86
CA SER A 137 1.71 -6.19 -10.70
C SER A 137 2.09 -4.77 -11.08
N ALA A 138 1.11 -4.01 -11.56
CA ALA A 138 1.21 -2.58 -11.77
C ALA A 138 -0.10 -1.92 -11.34
N GLU A 139 -0.01 -0.83 -10.60
CA GLU A 139 -1.17 -0.06 -10.12
C GLU A 139 -0.95 1.41 -10.45
N LEU A 140 -1.97 2.02 -11.05
CA LEU A 140 -2.08 3.45 -11.28
C LEU A 140 -3.30 3.96 -10.51
N ARG A 141 -3.10 4.93 -9.61
CA ARG A 141 -4.18 5.54 -8.84
C ARG A 141 -4.08 7.05 -8.91
N TYR A 142 -5.22 7.68 -9.19
CA TYR A 142 -5.42 9.11 -9.16
C TYR A 142 -6.46 9.45 -8.09
N ASP A 143 -6.12 10.36 -7.17
CA ASP A 143 -7.03 10.86 -6.15
C ASP A 143 -7.15 12.39 -6.28
N LYS A 144 -8.36 12.91 -6.11
CA LYS A 144 -8.63 14.35 -6.10
C LYS A 144 -9.59 14.71 -4.98
N PRO A 145 -9.25 15.68 -4.11
CA PRO A 145 -10.12 16.15 -3.04
C PRO A 145 -11.48 16.60 -3.57
N PHE A 146 -12.53 16.20 -2.86
CA PHE A 146 -13.91 16.56 -3.12
C PHE A 146 -14.61 16.92 -1.80
N GLY A 147 -14.65 18.23 -1.50
CA GLY A 147 -15.21 18.70 -0.23
C GLY A 147 -14.29 18.44 0.98
N ASN A 148 -14.87 18.48 2.18
CA ASN A 148 -14.15 18.28 3.42
C ASN A 148 -14.04 16.78 3.72
N ASN A 149 -12.82 16.25 3.81
CA ASN A 149 -12.51 14.86 4.16
C ASN A 149 -13.05 13.79 3.18
N LEU A 150 -13.20 14.11 1.92
CA LEU A 150 -13.56 13.18 0.86
C LEU A 150 -12.65 13.39 -0.34
N ASP A 151 -12.19 12.29 -0.93
CA ASP A 151 -11.51 12.29 -2.21
C ASP A 151 -12.29 11.41 -3.18
N TRP A 152 -12.49 11.83 -4.43
CA TRP A 152 -12.83 10.88 -5.47
C TRP A 152 -11.55 10.25 -6.02
N PHE A 153 -11.61 9.01 -6.44
CA PHE A 153 -10.46 8.32 -7.00
C PHE A 153 -10.82 7.53 -8.25
N ALA A 154 -9.78 7.30 -9.08
CA ALA A 154 -9.77 6.33 -10.15
C ALA A 154 -8.53 5.46 -10.01
N LEU A 155 -8.71 4.14 -10.13
CA LEU A 155 -7.65 3.15 -9.96
C LEU A 155 -7.70 2.15 -11.12
N SER A 156 -6.52 1.81 -11.64
CA SER A 156 -6.32 0.67 -12.54
C SER A 156 -5.23 -0.22 -11.95
N ASN A 157 -5.53 -1.48 -11.78
CA ASN A 157 -4.60 -2.49 -11.28
C ASN A 157 -4.47 -3.60 -12.33
N TYR A 158 -3.24 -3.94 -12.68
CA TYR A 158 -2.88 -5.08 -13.51
C TYR A 158 -2.11 -6.10 -12.69
N GLN A 159 -2.47 -7.35 -12.80
CA GLN A 159 -1.78 -8.49 -12.20
C GLN A 159 -1.44 -9.52 -13.25
N TYR A 160 -0.23 -10.01 -13.20
CA TYR A 160 0.29 -11.09 -14.01
C TYR A 160 0.75 -12.24 -13.11
N ASN A 161 0.36 -13.45 -13.43
CA ASN A 161 0.87 -14.68 -12.83
C ASN A 161 1.08 -15.74 -13.90
N GLY A 162 2.32 -15.84 -14.41
CA GLY A 162 2.71 -16.71 -15.52
C GLY A 162 2.59 -18.21 -15.20
N THR A 163 2.49 -18.58 -13.91
CA THR A 163 2.31 -19.95 -13.46
C THR A 163 0.85 -20.36 -13.28
N ASN A 164 -0.11 -19.47 -13.56
CA ASN A 164 -1.52 -19.81 -13.52
C ASN A 164 -1.94 -20.61 -14.76
N ASP A 165 -2.73 -21.64 -14.56
CA ASP A 165 -3.35 -22.40 -15.67
C ASP A 165 -4.50 -21.63 -16.34
N SER A 166 -5.20 -20.77 -15.57
CA SER A 166 -6.27 -19.88 -16.03
C SER A 166 -6.18 -18.55 -15.30
N GLY A 167 -6.50 -17.46 -16.01
CA GLY A 167 -6.43 -16.13 -15.43
C GLY A 167 -5.00 -15.63 -15.18
N VAL A 168 -4.09 -15.88 -16.12
CA VAL A 168 -2.69 -15.41 -16.10
C VAL A 168 -2.62 -13.90 -15.97
N ASN A 169 -3.50 -13.20 -16.67
CA ASN A 169 -3.60 -11.74 -16.65
C ASN A 169 -4.92 -11.32 -16.02
N THR A 170 -4.88 -10.37 -15.11
CA THR A 170 -6.07 -9.74 -14.51
C THR A 170 -5.94 -8.24 -14.57
N VAL A 171 -6.98 -7.57 -15.03
CA VAL A 171 -7.09 -6.11 -15.04
C VAL A 171 -8.31 -5.73 -14.21
N LEU A 172 -8.13 -4.88 -13.22
CA LEU A 172 -9.19 -4.30 -12.39
C LEU A 172 -9.20 -2.79 -12.59
N GLY A 173 -10.34 -2.24 -13.02
CA GLY A 173 -10.65 -0.82 -13.00
C GLY A 173 -11.63 -0.51 -11.87
N ASN A 174 -11.38 0.56 -11.11
CA ASN A 174 -12.24 1.01 -10.00
C ASN A 174 -12.30 2.53 -10.00
N VAL A 175 -13.48 3.09 -9.78
CA VAL A 175 -13.71 4.52 -9.54
C VAL A 175 -14.61 4.67 -8.33
N GLY A 176 -14.41 5.70 -7.51
CA GLY A 176 -15.24 5.82 -6.31
C GLY A 176 -14.83 6.96 -5.40
N VAL A 177 -15.15 6.79 -4.13
CA VAL A 177 -14.86 7.76 -3.08
C VAL A 177 -13.91 7.15 -2.04
N ALA A 178 -12.99 7.96 -1.57
CA ALA A 178 -12.04 7.63 -0.52
C ALA A 178 -12.30 8.53 0.69
N PHE A 179 -12.27 7.93 1.86
CA PHE A 179 -12.50 8.55 3.16
C PHE A 179 -11.19 8.51 3.95
N PRO A 180 -10.43 9.61 4.03
CA PRO A 180 -9.29 9.71 4.93
C PRO A 180 -9.78 9.72 6.39
N MET A 181 -9.77 8.55 7.03
CA MET A 181 -10.28 8.36 8.40
C MET A 181 -9.32 8.89 9.45
N ILE A 182 -8.02 8.72 9.21
CA ILE A 182 -6.93 9.23 10.06
C ILE A 182 -5.89 9.86 9.14
N LYS A 183 -5.51 11.11 9.45
CA LYS A 183 -4.46 11.82 8.73
C LYS A 183 -3.61 12.57 9.76
N SER A 184 -2.48 11.99 10.13
CA SER A 184 -1.52 12.56 11.06
C SER A 184 -0.10 12.44 10.51
N ASN A 185 0.88 13.01 11.21
CA ASN A 185 2.29 12.91 10.80
C ASN A 185 2.84 11.48 10.90
N THR A 186 2.22 10.64 11.73
CA THR A 186 2.68 9.27 12.00
C THR A 186 1.74 8.21 11.44
N THR A 187 0.47 8.52 11.23
CA THR A 187 -0.54 7.54 10.83
C THR A 187 -1.43 8.11 9.75
N ASP A 188 -1.64 7.33 8.70
CA ASP A 188 -2.51 7.62 7.57
C ASP A 188 -3.41 6.40 7.37
N PHE A 189 -4.73 6.56 7.53
CA PHE A 189 -5.69 5.49 7.32
C PHE A 189 -6.81 5.97 6.42
N THR A 190 -6.93 5.32 5.27
CA THR A 190 -7.93 5.65 4.24
C THR A 190 -8.76 4.42 3.89
N VAL A 191 -10.07 4.60 3.81
CA VAL A 191 -11.00 3.60 3.29
C VAL A 191 -11.58 4.10 1.99
N SER A 192 -11.56 3.27 0.95
CA SER A 192 -12.07 3.63 -0.39
C SER A 192 -13.11 2.61 -0.83
N ILE A 193 -14.19 3.07 -1.47
CA ILE A 193 -15.23 2.20 -2.01
C ILE A 193 -15.71 2.73 -3.36
N GLY A 194 -16.01 1.81 -4.28
CA GLY A 194 -16.58 2.19 -5.57
C GLY A 194 -16.94 1.02 -6.46
N PRO A 195 -17.73 1.27 -7.52
CA PRO A 195 -17.96 0.30 -8.58
C PRO A 195 -16.64 -0.08 -9.26
N SER A 196 -16.55 -1.33 -9.66
CA SER A 196 -15.36 -1.89 -10.30
C SER A 196 -15.72 -2.77 -11.48
N MET A 197 -14.76 -2.92 -12.39
CA MET A 197 -14.81 -3.87 -13.49
C MET A 197 -13.53 -4.68 -13.49
N GLN A 198 -13.66 -6.01 -13.58
CA GLN A 198 -12.52 -6.92 -13.64
C GLN A 198 -12.59 -7.79 -14.86
N TRP A 199 -11.50 -7.85 -15.59
CA TRP A 199 -11.23 -8.81 -16.65
C TRP A 199 -10.11 -9.74 -16.22
N SER A 200 -10.25 -11.04 -16.59
CA SER A 200 -9.20 -12.03 -16.36
C SER A 200 -9.05 -12.90 -17.59
N GLY A 201 -7.83 -13.20 -18.03
CA GLY A 201 -7.60 -13.96 -19.26
C GLY A 201 -6.20 -14.56 -19.34
N GLY A 202 -6.01 -15.46 -20.32
CA GLY A 202 -4.75 -16.16 -20.56
C GLY A 202 -4.59 -17.42 -19.69
N GLY A 203 -3.61 -18.24 -20.04
CA GLY A 203 -3.34 -19.55 -19.46
C GLY A 203 -3.84 -20.70 -20.33
N VAL A 204 -3.28 -21.89 -20.13
CA VAL A 204 -3.50 -23.06 -20.98
C VAL A 204 -4.94 -23.61 -20.87
N THR A 205 -5.62 -23.39 -19.73
CA THR A 205 -6.99 -23.82 -19.49
C THR A 205 -8.03 -22.73 -19.70
N CYS A 206 -7.63 -21.51 -20.10
CA CYS A 206 -8.52 -20.36 -20.27
C CYS A 206 -9.71 -20.66 -21.21
N ALA A 207 -9.49 -21.38 -22.31
CA ALA A 207 -10.53 -21.70 -23.26
C ALA A 207 -11.64 -22.62 -22.70
N SER A 208 -11.34 -23.38 -21.66
CA SER A 208 -12.29 -24.29 -20.96
C SER A 208 -12.85 -23.69 -19.68
N ASP A 209 -12.29 -22.54 -19.21
CA ASP A 209 -12.73 -21.84 -18.01
C ASP A 209 -13.77 -20.79 -18.37
N ARG A 210 -14.99 -20.94 -17.87
CA ARG A 210 -16.12 -20.03 -18.14
C ARG A 210 -15.91 -18.59 -17.68
N PHE A 211 -14.96 -18.35 -16.78
CA PHE A 211 -14.67 -17.02 -16.25
C PHE A 211 -13.55 -16.32 -17.02
N CYS A 212 -12.70 -17.09 -17.69
CA CYS A 212 -11.56 -16.56 -18.43
C CYS A 212 -12.01 -15.89 -19.74
N GLY A 213 -11.36 -14.77 -20.08
CA GLY A 213 -11.68 -13.96 -21.26
C GLY A 213 -12.88 -13.03 -21.10
N ASN A 214 -13.57 -13.06 -19.97
CA ASN A 214 -14.78 -12.26 -19.72
C ASN A 214 -14.51 -11.08 -18.77
N THR A 215 -15.38 -10.07 -18.87
CA THR A 215 -15.36 -8.90 -17.98
C THR A 215 -16.59 -8.93 -17.07
N TYR A 216 -16.36 -8.70 -15.78
CA TYR A 216 -17.41 -8.68 -14.76
C TYR A 216 -17.41 -7.35 -14.03
N GLY A 217 -18.62 -6.79 -13.87
CA GLY A 217 -18.86 -5.63 -13.01
C GLY A 217 -18.96 -6.06 -11.55
N GLY A 218 -18.69 -5.13 -10.64
CA GLY A 218 -18.75 -5.38 -9.21
C GLY A 218 -18.53 -4.14 -8.37
N ALA A 219 -18.11 -4.34 -7.13
CA ALA A 219 -17.70 -3.28 -6.22
C ALA A 219 -16.40 -3.67 -5.51
N THR A 220 -15.56 -2.69 -5.26
CA THR A 220 -14.29 -2.86 -4.53
C THR A 220 -14.28 -1.97 -3.30
N LEU A 221 -13.88 -2.55 -2.18
CA LEU A 221 -13.57 -1.88 -0.91
C LEU A 221 -12.08 -2.02 -0.66
N THR A 222 -11.39 -0.90 -0.39
CA THR A 222 -9.96 -0.91 -0.05
C THR A 222 -9.76 -0.20 1.29
N ALA A 223 -8.91 -0.77 2.14
CA ALA A 223 -8.45 -0.14 3.37
C ALA A 223 -6.92 -0.06 3.33
N ASP A 224 -6.39 1.16 3.41
CA ASP A 224 -4.97 1.47 3.36
C ASP A 224 -4.53 2.09 4.69
N LEU A 225 -3.56 1.47 5.36
CA LEU A 225 -2.97 1.96 6.59
C LEU A 225 -1.46 2.17 6.38
N GLY A 226 -1.00 3.38 6.59
CA GLY A 226 0.40 3.74 6.74
C GLY A 226 0.68 4.15 8.18
N TRP A 227 1.72 3.58 8.81
CA TRP A 227 2.10 3.92 10.17
C TRP A 227 3.62 4.08 10.30
N LYS A 228 4.06 5.19 10.90
CA LYS A 228 5.45 5.58 11.09
C LYS A 228 5.73 5.73 12.59
N PRO A 229 5.91 4.64 13.36
CA PRO A 229 6.14 4.70 14.81
C PRO A 229 7.46 5.37 15.18
N SER A 230 8.42 5.39 14.26
CA SER A 230 9.70 6.07 14.43
C SER A 230 10.22 6.64 13.10
N PRO A 231 11.22 7.54 13.11
CA PRO A 231 11.85 8.02 11.88
C PRO A 231 12.51 6.91 11.04
N THR A 232 12.86 5.78 11.66
CA THR A 232 13.57 4.66 11.03
C THR A 232 12.67 3.48 10.68
N LEU A 233 11.40 3.49 11.09
CA LEU A 233 10.51 2.36 10.89
C LEU A 233 9.17 2.81 10.29
N ARG A 234 8.73 2.14 9.23
CA ARG A 234 7.44 2.38 8.57
C ARG A 234 6.73 1.05 8.34
N PHE A 235 5.42 1.05 8.58
CA PHE A 235 4.52 -0.07 8.30
C PHE A 235 3.51 0.37 7.26
N GLY A 236 3.18 -0.52 6.34
CA GLY A 236 2.09 -0.40 5.39
C GLY A 236 1.21 -1.64 5.48
N LEU A 237 -0.10 -1.45 5.46
CA LEU A 237 -1.07 -2.53 5.34
C LEU A 237 -2.16 -2.09 4.38
N GLN A 238 -2.35 -2.85 3.32
CA GLN A 238 -3.45 -2.67 2.37
C GLN A 238 -4.30 -3.92 2.35
N ASN A 239 -5.61 -3.76 2.40
CA ASN A 239 -6.58 -4.81 2.12
C ASN A 239 -7.53 -4.34 1.04
N GLN A 240 -7.62 -5.10 -0.06
CA GLN A 240 -8.54 -4.87 -1.16
C GLN A 240 -9.50 -6.04 -1.26
N PHE A 241 -10.77 -5.79 -1.09
CA PHE A 241 -11.87 -6.76 -1.23
C PHE A 241 -12.72 -6.38 -2.45
N THR A 242 -12.88 -7.32 -3.39
CA THR A 242 -13.64 -7.12 -4.63
C THR A 242 -14.75 -8.15 -4.73
N ALA A 243 -16.00 -7.70 -4.73
CA ALA A 243 -17.18 -8.53 -4.97
C ALA A 243 -17.66 -8.33 -6.41
N LEU A 244 -17.66 -9.40 -7.22
CA LEU A 244 -18.09 -9.38 -8.61
C LEU A 244 -19.53 -9.87 -8.74
N MET A 245 -20.31 -9.25 -9.64
CA MET A 245 -21.68 -9.61 -9.96
C MET A 245 -21.68 -10.75 -10.99
N ALA A 246 -21.17 -11.92 -10.59
CA ALA A 246 -21.15 -13.11 -11.42
C ALA A 246 -21.57 -14.34 -10.62
N THR A 247 -22.38 -15.22 -11.22
CA THR A 247 -22.87 -16.44 -10.57
C THR A 247 -21.69 -17.39 -10.28
N ASN A 248 -21.58 -17.84 -9.04
CA ASN A 248 -20.53 -18.75 -8.55
C ASN A 248 -19.10 -18.15 -8.55
N VAL A 249 -18.95 -16.83 -8.61
CA VAL A 249 -17.69 -16.14 -8.33
C VAL A 249 -17.71 -15.74 -6.86
N GLN A 250 -16.70 -16.17 -6.10
CA GLN A 250 -16.49 -15.72 -4.74
C GLN A 250 -15.76 -14.38 -4.74
N PRO A 251 -15.99 -13.52 -3.74
CA PRO A 251 -15.26 -12.27 -3.63
C PRO A 251 -13.75 -12.51 -3.60
N ALA A 252 -13.01 -11.70 -4.36
CA ALA A 252 -11.56 -11.69 -4.33
C ALA A 252 -11.06 -10.86 -3.14
N ASN A 253 -9.94 -11.24 -2.57
CA ASN A 253 -9.28 -10.49 -1.49
C ASN A 253 -7.78 -10.46 -1.70
N THR A 254 -7.20 -9.26 -1.65
CA THR A 254 -5.76 -9.05 -1.68
C THR A 254 -5.34 -8.34 -0.41
N VAL A 255 -4.43 -8.95 0.35
CA VAL A 255 -3.81 -8.35 1.52
C VAL A 255 -2.33 -8.15 1.23
N THR A 256 -1.83 -6.94 1.44
CA THR A 256 -0.41 -6.61 1.35
C THR A 256 0.03 -5.97 2.66
N ALA A 257 1.05 -6.54 3.30
CA ALA A 257 1.70 -5.97 4.46
C ALA A 257 3.17 -5.69 4.13
N GLU A 258 3.66 -4.53 4.53
CA GLU A 258 5.03 -4.10 4.30
C GLU A 258 5.63 -3.51 5.58
N VAL A 259 6.85 -3.89 5.90
CA VAL A 259 7.66 -3.29 6.95
C VAL A 259 8.93 -2.76 6.33
N ARG A 260 9.21 -1.47 6.50
CA ARG A 260 10.36 -0.79 5.95
C ARG A 260 11.24 -0.24 7.08
N TYR A 261 12.53 -0.59 7.06
CA TYR A 261 13.51 -0.14 8.03
C TYR A 261 14.60 0.70 7.37
N TYR A 262 14.84 1.87 7.93
CA TYR A 262 15.89 2.82 7.52
C TYR A 262 17.03 2.76 8.54
N PRO A 263 18.30 2.49 8.13
CA PRO A 263 19.41 2.30 9.05
C PRO A 263 19.79 3.57 9.83
N ALA A 264 19.40 4.74 9.36
CA ALA A 264 19.58 6.01 10.03
C ALA A 264 18.43 6.97 9.76
N VAL A 265 18.24 7.95 10.65
CA VAL A 265 17.32 9.08 10.42
C VAL A 265 17.81 9.86 9.19
N ASN A 266 16.90 10.15 8.26
CA ASN A 266 17.18 10.77 6.95
C ASN A 266 17.96 9.88 5.95
N SER A 267 18.15 8.59 6.24
CA SER A 267 18.66 7.66 5.24
C SER A 267 17.67 7.56 4.06
N LYS A 268 18.20 7.60 2.87
CA LYS A 268 17.45 7.27 1.66
C LYS A 268 17.44 5.77 1.38
N LEU A 269 18.39 5.03 1.97
CA LEU A 269 18.45 3.57 1.86
C LEU A 269 17.56 2.93 2.90
N PHE A 270 16.89 1.84 2.52
CA PHE A 270 16.05 1.05 3.41
C PHE A 270 16.13 -0.45 3.10
N THR A 271 15.74 -1.26 4.08
CA THR A 271 15.38 -2.66 3.86
C THR A 271 13.88 -2.83 4.02
N THR A 272 13.26 -3.71 3.26
CA THR A 272 11.82 -3.99 3.36
C THR A 272 11.54 -5.47 3.38
N LEU A 273 10.57 -5.85 4.21
CA LEU A 273 9.90 -7.14 4.19
C LEU A 273 8.47 -6.91 3.72
N ARG A 274 8.07 -7.58 2.65
CA ARG A 274 6.72 -7.50 2.08
C ARG A 274 6.10 -8.88 2.03
N ILE A 275 4.84 -8.96 2.47
CA ILE A 275 4.00 -10.15 2.42
C ILE A 275 2.76 -9.77 1.63
N GLN A 276 2.42 -10.58 0.62
CA GLN A 276 1.20 -10.42 -0.15
C GLN A 276 0.46 -11.75 -0.20
N SER A 277 -0.84 -11.71 0.08
CA SER A 277 -1.75 -12.84 -0.07
C SER A 277 -2.90 -12.43 -1.00
N ILE A 278 -3.09 -13.17 -2.06
CA ILE A 278 -4.14 -12.95 -3.05
C ILE A 278 -5.05 -14.18 -3.05
N TYR A 279 -6.34 -13.97 -2.82
CA TYR A 279 -7.39 -14.95 -3.08
C TYR A 279 -8.24 -14.47 -4.25
N GLN A 280 -8.37 -15.30 -5.28
CA GLN A 280 -9.13 -14.98 -6.48
C GLN A 280 -9.78 -16.23 -7.07
N SER A 281 -11.11 -16.34 -6.99
CA SER A 281 -11.84 -17.52 -7.44
C SER A 281 -11.88 -17.71 -8.97
N MET A 282 -11.48 -16.67 -9.73
CA MET A 282 -11.39 -16.68 -11.18
C MET A 282 -10.01 -17.10 -11.70
N SER A 283 -9.10 -17.50 -10.82
CA SER A 283 -7.74 -17.94 -11.18
C SER A 283 -7.48 -19.35 -10.67
N VAL A 284 -6.60 -20.07 -11.34
CA VAL A 284 -6.12 -21.39 -10.91
C VAL A 284 -4.60 -21.34 -10.84
N PRO A 285 -4.00 -21.52 -9.65
CA PRO A 285 -4.62 -21.70 -8.33
C PRO A 285 -5.32 -20.45 -7.80
N GLN A 286 -6.31 -20.62 -6.93
CA GLN A 286 -7.11 -19.52 -6.36
C GLN A 286 -6.36 -18.70 -5.30
N VAL A 287 -5.38 -19.30 -4.63
CA VAL A 287 -4.58 -18.64 -3.58
C VAL A 287 -3.14 -18.49 -4.04
N ASN A 288 -2.65 -17.27 -3.92
CA ASN A 288 -1.27 -16.92 -4.23
C ASN A 288 -0.67 -16.13 -3.06
N ASN A 289 0.38 -16.67 -2.45
CA ASN A 289 1.13 -16.02 -1.39
C ASN A 289 2.54 -15.67 -1.88
N THR A 290 3.03 -14.51 -1.49
CA THR A 290 4.38 -14.07 -1.83
C THR A 290 5.00 -13.38 -0.61
N ILE A 291 6.22 -13.75 -0.27
CA ILE A 291 7.04 -13.09 0.74
C ILE A 291 8.33 -12.64 0.06
N SER A 292 8.70 -11.39 0.24
CA SER A 292 9.93 -10.86 -0.32
C SER A 292 10.68 -9.98 0.67
N ALA A 293 12.00 -10.13 0.71
CA ALA A 293 12.92 -9.26 1.42
C ALA A 293 13.77 -8.51 0.40
N GLN A 294 13.86 -7.19 0.53
CA GLN A 294 14.49 -6.33 -0.48
C GLN A 294 15.31 -5.22 0.18
N VAL A 295 16.27 -4.70 -0.55
CA VAL A 295 17.01 -3.46 -0.24
C VAL A 295 16.62 -2.41 -1.26
N GLY A 296 16.41 -1.18 -0.84
CA GLY A 296 15.94 -0.13 -1.72
C GLY A 296 16.42 1.26 -1.35
N ALA A 297 16.04 2.21 -2.19
CA ALA A 297 16.32 3.63 -2.00
C ALA A 297 15.10 4.50 -2.34
N ASP A 298 14.94 5.58 -1.56
CA ASP A 298 13.99 6.68 -1.80
C ASP A 298 14.71 7.84 -2.54
N PHE A 299 13.98 8.55 -3.44
CA PHE A 299 14.48 9.65 -4.26
C PHE A 299 13.59 10.90 -4.14
#